data_cfac69f4bbaa9a20f367347c9929445d
#
_entry.id   cfac69f4bbaa9a20f367347c9929445d
#
_cell.length_a   1.000
_cell.length_b   1.000
_cell.length_c   1.000
_cell.angle_alpha   90.00
_cell.angle_beta   90.00
_cell.angle_gamma   90.00
#
_symmetry.space_group_name_H-M   'P 1'
#
loop_
_entity.id
_entity.type
_entity.pdbx_description
1 polymer ?
#
loop_
_entity_poly.entity_id
_entity_poly.type
_entity_poly.pdbx_seq_one_letter_code
_entity_poly.pdbx_strand_id
1 'polypeptide(L)'
;MKKDVEYQIIVGCNDPFLKSEYVKDHELSDMIVDFFARYNIDFSLLKINGGYLYNDGSFVLENGICVSIIGSTDENILKLAKIIKMFMCQENVLVIKNKVETKII
;
A
#
# COMPACT_ATOMS: atom_id res chain seq x y z
N MET A 1 -7.28 -26.66 -1.63
CA MET A 1 -7.25 -25.18 -1.68
C MET A 1 -6.51 -24.72 -2.92
N LYS A 2 -6.90 -23.62 -3.49
CA LYS A 2 -6.27 -23.05 -4.68
C LYS A 2 -4.95 -22.40 -4.31
N LYS A 3 -3.87 -22.70 -5.05
CA LYS A 3 -2.60 -21.99 -4.92
C LYS A 3 -2.73 -20.63 -5.60
N ASP A 4 -2.29 -19.59 -4.91
CA ASP A 4 -2.41 -18.21 -5.35
C ASP A 4 -1.25 -17.36 -4.84
N VAL A 5 -1.26 -16.09 -5.20
CA VAL A 5 -0.26 -15.13 -4.76
C VAL A 5 -0.97 -13.96 -4.09
N GLU A 6 -0.51 -13.60 -2.91
CA GLU A 6 -0.93 -12.39 -2.22
C GLU A 6 0.14 -11.31 -2.37
N TYR A 7 -0.29 -10.12 -2.74
CA TYR A 7 0.56 -8.93 -2.72
C TYR A 7 0.08 -7.98 -1.64
N GLN A 8 1.03 -7.37 -0.95
CA GLN A 8 0.75 -6.28 -0.02
C GLN A 8 1.54 -5.05 -0.47
N ILE A 9 0.87 -3.91 -0.52
CA ILE A 9 1.49 -2.61 -0.77
C ILE A 9 1.33 -1.80 0.51
N ILE A 10 2.45 -1.42 1.11
CA ILE A 10 2.47 -0.65 2.35
C ILE A 10 2.94 0.75 2.04
N VAL A 11 2.10 1.73 2.35
CA VAL A 11 2.36 3.15 2.08
C VAL A 11 2.11 3.98 3.33
N GLY A 12 3.04 4.88 3.63
CA GLY A 12 2.90 5.84 4.72
C GLY A 12 2.11 7.08 4.31
N CYS A 13 1.62 7.82 5.30
CA CYS A 13 0.85 9.04 5.10
C CYS A 13 1.66 10.33 5.32
N ASN A 14 2.90 10.24 5.81
CA ASN A 14 3.72 11.42 6.09
C ASN A 14 4.37 12.00 4.83
N ASP A 15 4.51 13.32 4.81
CA ASP A 15 5.40 13.99 3.89
C ASP A 15 6.86 13.72 4.30
N PRO A 16 7.74 13.23 3.37
CA PRO A 16 9.12 12.88 3.71
C PRO A 16 9.97 14.05 4.21
N PHE A 17 9.68 15.27 3.77
CA PHE A 17 10.44 16.46 4.14
C PHE A 17 9.94 17.05 5.45
N LEU A 18 8.63 17.16 5.62
CA LEU A 18 8.03 17.77 6.82
C LEU A 18 7.93 16.80 7.99
N LYS A 19 8.06 15.49 7.75
CA LYS A 19 7.90 14.42 8.76
C LYS A 19 6.52 14.45 9.44
N SER A 20 5.51 15.01 8.77
CA SER A 20 4.14 15.14 9.22
C SER A 20 3.19 14.59 8.16
N GLU A 21 1.95 14.30 8.53
CA GLU A 21 0.98 13.72 7.60
C GLU A 21 0.80 14.60 6.36
N TYR A 22 1.03 14.01 5.17
CA TYR A 22 0.72 14.60 3.88
C TYR A 22 -0.77 14.48 3.59
N VAL A 23 -1.30 13.29 3.82
CA VAL A 23 -2.71 12.97 3.67
C VAL A 23 -3.14 12.15 4.88
N LYS A 24 -4.31 12.44 5.44
CA LYS A 24 -4.85 11.62 6.52
C LYS A 24 -5.18 10.23 6.02
N ASP A 25 -5.10 9.23 6.91
CA ASP A 25 -5.31 7.84 6.55
C ASP A 25 -6.68 7.56 5.90
N HIS A 26 -7.74 8.25 6.35
CA HIS A 26 -9.07 8.10 5.74
C HIS A 26 -9.16 8.68 4.33
N GLU A 27 -8.44 9.77 4.05
CA GLU A 27 -8.38 10.36 2.71
C GLU A 27 -7.63 9.45 1.75
N LEU A 28 -6.53 8.85 2.22
CA LEU A 28 -5.79 7.84 1.46
C LEU A 28 -6.66 6.61 1.18
N SER A 29 -7.39 6.13 2.19
CA SER A 29 -8.30 5.00 2.03
C SER A 29 -9.36 5.27 0.98
N ASP A 30 -9.99 6.45 1.02
CA ASP A 30 -11.02 6.84 0.06
C ASP A 30 -10.49 6.86 -1.37
N MET A 31 -9.30 7.39 -1.57
CA MET A 31 -8.63 7.40 -2.87
C MET A 31 -8.36 6.01 -3.41
N ILE A 32 -7.84 5.13 -2.55
CA ILE A 32 -7.53 3.75 -2.93
C ILE A 32 -8.81 3.00 -3.28
N VAL A 33 -9.87 3.16 -2.49
CA VAL A 33 -11.19 2.57 -2.79
C VAL A 33 -11.70 3.02 -4.16
N ASP A 34 -11.66 4.32 -4.45
CA ASP A 34 -12.07 4.86 -5.76
C ASP A 34 -11.26 4.26 -6.90
N PHE A 35 -9.94 4.16 -6.71
CA PHE A 35 -9.05 3.61 -7.73
C PHE A 35 -9.40 2.15 -8.04
N PHE A 36 -9.49 1.31 -7.01
CA PHE A 36 -9.76 -0.11 -7.21
C PHE A 36 -11.18 -0.37 -7.74
N ALA A 37 -12.16 0.39 -7.28
CA ALA A 37 -13.53 0.28 -7.79
C ALA A 37 -13.59 0.60 -9.28
N ARG A 38 -12.86 1.62 -9.72
CA ARG A 38 -12.79 2.03 -11.13
C ARG A 38 -12.21 0.96 -12.04
N TYR A 39 -11.22 0.21 -11.55
CA TYR A 39 -10.54 -0.84 -12.31
C TYR A 39 -11.05 -2.24 -12.01
N ASN A 40 -12.11 -2.38 -11.20
CA ASN A 40 -12.71 -3.66 -10.82
C ASN A 40 -11.71 -4.65 -10.23
N ILE A 41 -10.86 -4.18 -9.33
CA ILE A 41 -9.86 -4.99 -8.64
C ILE A 41 -10.31 -5.27 -7.21
N ASP A 42 -10.36 -6.54 -6.84
CA ASP A 42 -10.64 -6.94 -5.47
C ASP A 42 -9.44 -6.61 -4.57
N PHE A 43 -9.71 -6.05 -3.40
CA PHE A 43 -8.67 -5.65 -2.48
C PHE A 43 -9.16 -5.66 -1.04
N SER A 44 -8.22 -5.67 -0.09
CA SER A 44 -8.48 -5.44 1.32
C SER A 44 -7.59 -4.30 1.82
N LEU A 45 -8.14 -3.48 2.71
CA LEU A 45 -7.41 -2.38 3.32
C LEU A 45 -7.25 -2.58 4.81
N LEU A 46 -6.03 -2.35 5.31
CA LEU A 46 -5.74 -2.28 6.73
C LEU A 46 -5.07 -0.95 7.03
N LYS A 47 -5.57 -0.24 8.04
CA LYS A 47 -4.88 0.90 8.62
C LYS A 47 -3.77 0.39 9.51
N ILE A 48 -2.57 0.93 9.35
CA ILE A 48 -1.39 0.51 10.09
C ILE A 48 -0.71 1.69 10.76
N ASN A 49 0.08 1.38 11.78
CA ASN A 49 0.94 2.31 12.47
C ASN A 49 2.34 1.71 12.47
N GLY A 50 3.33 2.43 11.99
CA GLY A 50 4.66 1.87 11.85
C GLY A 50 5.77 2.87 12.06
N GLY A 51 6.97 2.34 12.28
CA GLY A 51 8.19 3.12 12.31
C GLY A 51 8.98 2.90 11.03
N TYR A 52 9.42 3.99 10.41
CA TYR A 52 10.10 3.95 9.11
C TYR A 52 11.41 4.72 9.17
N LEU A 53 12.43 4.15 8.54
CA LEU A 53 13.71 4.82 8.34
C LEU A 53 13.66 5.58 7.02
N TYR A 54 13.75 6.89 7.08
CA TYR A 54 13.80 7.73 5.89
C TYR A 54 15.20 7.75 5.26
N ASN A 55 15.29 8.19 4.01
CA ASN A 55 16.56 8.20 3.26
C ASN A 55 17.61 9.12 3.90
N ASP A 56 17.19 10.13 4.66
CA ASP A 56 18.10 11.02 5.41
C ASP A 56 18.62 10.43 6.73
N GLY A 57 18.23 9.19 7.05
CA GLY A 57 18.63 8.49 8.27
C GLY A 57 17.73 8.74 9.48
N SER A 58 16.71 9.58 9.37
CA SER A 58 15.76 9.81 10.46
C SER A 58 14.78 8.65 10.59
N PHE A 59 14.39 8.34 11.83
CA PHE A 59 13.39 7.34 12.17
C PHE A 59 12.11 8.03 12.59
N VAL A 60 11.00 7.73 11.91
CA VAL A 60 9.72 8.42 12.13
C VAL A 60 8.60 7.42 12.32
N LEU A 61 7.73 7.69 13.29
CA LEU A 61 6.46 6.97 13.46
C LEU A 61 5.41 7.63 12.57
N GLU A 62 4.68 6.82 11.81
CA GLU A 62 3.61 7.34 10.97
C GLU A 62 2.45 6.36 10.80
N ASN A 63 1.28 6.93 10.52
CA ASN A 63 0.13 6.18 10.06
C ASN A 63 0.32 5.78 8.60
N GLY A 64 -0.25 4.67 8.22
CA GLY A 64 -0.19 4.20 6.86
C GLY A 64 -1.33 3.26 6.50
N ILE A 65 -1.26 2.75 5.29
CA ILE A 65 -2.22 1.80 4.75
C ILE A 65 -1.48 0.59 4.21
N CYS A 66 -2.02 -0.58 4.49
CA CYS A 66 -1.64 -1.83 3.83
C CYS A 66 -2.76 -2.23 2.88
N VAL A 67 -2.45 -2.33 1.60
CA VAL A 67 -3.37 -2.83 0.57
C VAL A 67 -3.01 -4.27 0.27
N SER A 68 -3.95 -5.19 0.43
CA SER A 68 -3.75 -6.60 0.10
C SER A 68 -4.55 -6.97 -1.14
N ILE A 69 -3.89 -7.62 -2.09
CA ILE A 69 -4.47 -8.02 -3.37
C ILE A 69 -4.08 -9.48 -3.64
N ILE A 70 -5.07 -10.30 -3.99
CA ILE A 70 -4.84 -11.72 -4.32
C ILE A 70 -5.09 -11.94 -5.81
N GLY A 71 -4.20 -12.69 -6.44
CA GLY A 71 -4.40 -13.15 -7.82
C GLY A 71 -3.98 -12.17 -8.91
N SER A 72 -3.19 -11.17 -8.58
CA SER A 72 -2.63 -10.25 -9.56
C SER A 72 -1.29 -10.74 -10.12
N THR A 73 -0.57 -9.87 -10.83
CA THR A 73 0.75 -10.13 -11.40
C THR A 73 1.77 -9.16 -10.85
N ASP A 74 3.04 -9.54 -10.87
CA ASP A 74 4.15 -8.66 -10.46
C ASP A 74 4.11 -7.35 -11.22
N GLU A 75 3.90 -7.40 -12.54
CA GLU A 75 3.88 -6.22 -13.40
C GLU A 75 2.79 -5.24 -12.98
N ASN A 76 1.55 -5.72 -12.78
CA ASN A 76 0.43 -4.88 -12.40
C ASN A 76 0.63 -4.27 -11.01
N ILE A 77 1.13 -5.06 -10.06
CA ILE A 77 1.38 -4.59 -8.70
C ILE A 77 2.47 -3.53 -8.66
N LEU A 78 3.56 -3.71 -9.39
CA LEU A 78 4.65 -2.73 -9.44
C LEU A 78 4.20 -1.42 -10.09
N LYS A 79 3.38 -1.49 -11.13
CA LYS A 79 2.78 -0.29 -11.73
C LYS A 79 1.90 0.46 -10.72
N LEU A 80 1.04 -0.27 -10.02
CA LEU A 80 0.16 0.30 -9.01
C LEU A 80 0.95 0.94 -7.87
N ALA A 81 1.98 0.25 -7.38
CA ALA A 81 2.84 0.77 -6.31
C ALA A 81 3.54 2.07 -6.72
N LYS A 82 4.01 2.18 -7.97
CA LYS A 82 4.61 3.40 -8.50
C LYS A 82 3.60 4.55 -8.57
N ILE A 83 2.37 4.28 -8.99
CA ILE A 83 1.31 5.29 -9.03
C ILE A 83 1.00 5.79 -7.61
N ILE A 84 0.84 4.88 -6.66
CA ILE A 84 0.59 5.23 -5.26
C ILE A 84 1.77 6.05 -4.70
N LYS A 85 3.00 5.63 -4.97
CA LYS A 85 4.21 6.35 -4.53
C LYS A 85 4.22 7.79 -5.02
N MET A 86 3.97 7.99 -6.30
CA MET A 86 3.95 9.32 -6.90
C MET A 86 2.81 10.17 -6.35
N PHE A 87 1.63 9.61 -6.26
CA PHE A 87 0.44 10.31 -5.78
C PHE A 87 0.58 10.74 -4.32
N MET A 88 1.18 9.91 -3.49
CA MET A 88 1.37 10.16 -2.07
C MET A 88 2.67 10.90 -1.75
N CYS A 89 3.46 11.28 -2.73
CA CYS A 89 4.77 11.94 -2.55
C CYS A 89 5.68 11.18 -1.59
N GLN A 90 5.70 9.85 -1.68
CA GLN A 90 6.49 9.00 -0.79
C GLN A 90 7.88 8.72 -1.37
N GLU A 91 8.89 8.65 -0.49
CA GLU A 91 10.24 8.19 -0.87
C GLU A 91 10.24 6.71 -1.23
N ASN A 92 9.52 5.94 -0.43
CA ASN A 92 9.49 4.48 -0.53
C ASN A 92 8.07 3.96 -0.33
N VAL A 93 7.75 2.92 -1.08
CA VAL A 93 6.55 2.10 -0.91
C VAL A 93 7.00 0.66 -0.89
N LEU A 94 6.62 -0.08 0.15
CA LEU A 94 7.02 -1.47 0.30
C LEU A 94 6.02 -2.38 -0.42
N VAL A 95 6.53 -3.27 -1.26
CA VAL A 95 5.74 -4.32 -1.90
C VAL A 95 6.19 -5.67 -1.35
N ILE A 96 5.23 -6.45 -0.86
CA ILE A 96 5.45 -7.81 -0.35
C ILE A 96 4.69 -8.78 -1.24
N LYS A 97 5.33 -9.90 -1.56
CA LYS A 97 4.72 -10.99 -2.31
C LYS A 97 4.80 -12.28 -1.50
N ASN A 98 3.65 -12.92 -1.30
CA ASN A 98 3.54 -14.20 -0.59
C ASN A 98 2.84 -15.25 -1.44
N LYS A 99 3.37 -16.48 -1.42
CA LYS A 99 2.64 -17.63 -1.95
C LYS A 99 1.65 -18.08 -0.88
N VAL A 100 0.38 -18.21 -1.25
CA VAL A 100 -0.70 -18.54 -0.33
C VAL A 100 -1.59 -19.63 -0.91
N GLU A 101 -2.43 -20.20 -0.08
CA GLU A 101 -3.51 -21.07 -0.49
C GLU A 101 -4.83 -20.44 -0.07
N THR A 102 -5.78 -20.41 -0.99
CA THR A 102 -7.08 -19.75 -0.78
C THR A 102 -8.23 -20.69 -1.07
N LYS A 103 -9.34 -20.43 -0.39
CA LYS A 103 -10.62 -21.08 -0.64
C LYS A 103 -11.74 -20.11 -0.34
N ILE A 104 -12.65 -19.94 -1.28
CA ILE A 104 -13.89 -19.18 -1.05
C ILE A 104 -14.93 -20.17 -0.52
N ILE A 105 -15.45 -19.88 0.65
CA ILE A 105 -16.42 -20.74 1.34
C ILE A 105 -17.82 -20.17 1.18
#